data_55f7d24b7c8d27cef7e9f4fb5b886180
#
_entry.id   55f7d24b7c8d27cef7e9f4fb5b886180
#
_cell.length_a   1.000
_cell.length_b   1.000
_cell.length_c   1.000
_cell.angle_alpha   90.00
_cell.angle_beta   90.00
_cell.angle_gamma   90.00
#
_symmetry.space_group_name_H-M   'P 1'
#
loop_
_entity.id
_entity.type
_entity.pdbx_description
1 polymer ?
#
loop_
_entity_poly.entity_id
_entity_poly.type
_entity_poly.pdbx_seq_one_letter_code
_entity_poly.pdbx_strand_id
1 'polypeptide(L)'
;MKKSIKDLGNLQGKTVLMRVDFNVPLKDGKITNDNRITAALPTIEYALNQGAKVVAFSHLGRVKEEADKASKSLAPVAVRLSELLGKEVKFVPETRGAELEAAIKGLKDGEILMFENTRFEDVDGKKESKNDPELAKYWASLGDVYVNDAFGTAHRAHASNVGIASNIGEGNSASGFLVDKEIKFIGGAVDNPDRPLVAILGGAKVSDKIAVIENLLEKADKVIIGGGMAYTFMKAQGKEIGISLCENDKVEYARELMAKAGDKLVLPIDTVVAKEFSNDAPSRVAAGDIQPDEEGLDIGPKSVELFKKTLEGAKTVIWNGPMGVFEMPNFAKGTIGVCEAIANLKGATTIIGGGDSATAAISLGYAEKFSHISTGGGASLEYLEGKVLPGIDSLSNK
;
A
#
# COMPACT_ATOMS: atom_id res chain seq x y z
N MET A 1 12.19 -8.49 -16.05
CA MET A 1 11.33 -7.29 -15.97
C MET A 1 9.94 -7.65 -16.49
N LYS A 2 8.89 -7.28 -15.79
CA LYS A 2 7.51 -7.59 -16.19
C LYS A 2 7.03 -6.70 -17.32
N LYS A 3 6.13 -7.22 -18.17
CA LYS A 3 5.46 -6.44 -19.22
C LYS A 3 4.57 -5.36 -18.60
N SER A 4 4.58 -4.16 -19.18
CA SER A 4 3.57 -3.13 -18.98
C SER A 4 2.45 -3.29 -20.03
N ILE A 5 1.30 -2.69 -19.82
CA ILE A 5 0.21 -2.68 -20.80
C ILE A 5 0.69 -2.20 -22.18
N LYS A 6 1.69 -1.31 -22.24
CA LYS A 6 2.31 -0.85 -23.50
C LYS A 6 3.05 -1.95 -24.26
N ASP A 7 3.51 -2.97 -23.57
CA ASP A 7 4.24 -4.09 -24.14
C ASP A 7 3.33 -5.20 -24.71
N LEU A 8 1.99 -5.07 -24.57
CA LEU A 8 1.02 -6.00 -25.11
C LEU A 8 0.77 -5.82 -26.62
N GLY A 9 1.36 -4.80 -27.23
CA GLY A 9 1.25 -4.54 -28.65
C GLY A 9 -0.10 -3.90 -29.01
N ASN A 10 -0.64 -4.26 -30.18
CA ASN A 10 -1.92 -3.73 -30.66
C ASN A 10 -3.10 -4.29 -29.87
N LEU A 11 -3.82 -3.41 -29.19
CA LEU A 11 -5.01 -3.76 -28.39
C LEU A 11 -6.34 -3.57 -29.13
N GLN A 12 -6.33 -3.03 -30.35
CA GLN A 12 -7.55 -2.79 -31.10
C GLN A 12 -8.34 -4.09 -31.31
N GLY A 13 -9.62 -4.05 -30.94
CA GLY A 13 -10.53 -5.19 -31.05
C GLY A 13 -10.29 -6.32 -30.03
N LYS A 14 -9.23 -6.23 -29.24
CA LYS A 14 -8.96 -7.21 -28.17
C LYS A 14 -9.81 -6.94 -26.95
N THR A 15 -10.26 -8.00 -26.31
CA THR A 15 -10.90 -7.95 -24.99
C THR A 15 -9.83 -7.97 -23.92
N VAL A 16 -9.69 -6.86 -23.18
CA VAL A 16 -8.74 -6.67 -22.08
C VAL A 16 -9.46 -6.92 -20.77
N LEU A 17 -9.07 -8.00 -20.08
CA LEU A 17 -9.47 -8.27 -18.71
C LEU A 17 -8.63 -7.41 -17.79
N MET A 18 -9.23 -6.45 -17.10
CA MET A 18 -8.50 -5.47 -16.28
C MET A 18 -8.89 -5.58 -14.81
N ARG A 19 -7.94 -6.08 -14.00
CA ARG A 19 -8.10 -6.12 -12.55
C ARG A 19 -7.74 -4.75 -11.96
N VAL A 20 -8.72 -4.06 -11.47
CA VAL A 20 -8.57 -2.76 -10.79
C VAL A 20 -8.81 -2.90 -9.28
N ASP A 21 -8.38 -1.93 -8.50
CA ASP A 21 -8.66 -1.86 -7.07
C ASP A 21 -9.71 -0.77 -6.79
N PHE A 22 -10.96 -1.16 -6.87
CA PHE A 22 -12.11 -0.30 -6.58
C PHE A 22 -12.74 -0.61 -5.23
N ASN A 23 -11.91 -1.09 -4.30
CA ASN A 23 -12.32 -1.28 -2.91
C ASN A 23 -12.40 0.08 -2.19
N VAL A 24 -13.41 0.85 -2.58
CA VAL A 24 -13.68 2.19 -2.07
C VAL A 24 -14.52 2.17 -0.80
N PRO A 25 -14.37 3.16 0.09
CA PRO A 25 -15.25 3.27 1.25
C PRO A 25 -16.66 3.68 0.84
N LEU A 26 -17.65 2.96 1.36
CA LEU A 26 -19.08 3.24 1.18
C LEU A 26 -19.71 3.59 2.52
N LYS A 27 -20.58 4.60 2.50
CA LYS A 27 -21.48 4.93 3.61
C LYS A 27 -22.89 5.08 3.06
N ASP A 28 -23.82 4.28 3.59
CA ASP A 28 -25.23 4.27 3.14
C ASP A 28 -25.36 4.12 1.60
N GLY A 29 -24.56 3.22 1.02
CA GLY A 29 -24.53 2.96 -0.42
C GLY A 29 -23.88 4.04 -1.28
N LYS A 30 -23.29 5.07 -0.66
CA LYS A 30 -22.60 6.17 -1.35
C LYS A 30 -21.10 6.08 -1.17
N ILE A 31 -20.37 6.32 -2.26
CA ILE A 31 -18.91 6.40 -2.23
C ILE A 31 -18.48 7.66 -1.49
N THR A 32 -17.68 7.53 -0.44
CA THR A 32 -17.17 8.66 0.35
C THR A 32 -15.79 9.13 -0.11
N ASN A 33 -15.06 8.29 -0.85
CA ASN A 33 -13.77 8.61 -1.44
C ASN A 33 -13.58 7.79 -2.72
N ASP A 34 -13.36 8.45 -3.84
CA ASP A 34 -13.22 7.83 -5.16
C ASP A 34 -11.77 7.83 -5.70
N ASN A 35 -10.79 8.14 -4.85
CA ASN A 35 -9.37 8.23 -5.26
C ASN A 35 -8.87 6.98 -5.96
N ARG A 36 -9.30 5.79 -5.54
CA ARG A 36 -8.90 4.52 -6.15
C ARG A 36 -9.45 4.38 -7.57
N ILE A 37 -10.66 4.87 -7.82
CA ILE A 37 -11.26 4.86 -9.15
C ILE A 37 -10.48 5.84 -10.05
N THR A 38 -10.25 7.05 -9.57
CA THR A 38 -9.49 8.08 -10.28
C THR A 38 -8.08 7.60 -10.64
N ALA A 39 -7.41 6.91 -9.71
CA ALA A 39 -6.06 6.39 -9.93
C ALA A 39 -5.97 5.34 -11.06
N ALA A 40 -7.05 4.61 -11.34
CA ALA A 40 -7.09 3.61 -12.41
C ALA A 40 -7.44 4.19 -13.79
N LEU A 41 -7.93 5.44 -13.87
CA LEU A 41 -8.37 6.05 -15.14
C LEU A 41 -7.28 6.05 -16.21
N PRO A 42 -6.01 6.39 -15.93
CA PRO A 42 -4.98 6.40 -16.98
C PRO A 42 -4.83 5.05 -17.71
N THR A 43 -4.88 3.94 -16.98
CA THR A 43 -4.78 2.60 -17.56
C THR A 43 -6.02 2.25 -18.38
N ILE A 44 -7.20 2.53 -17.84
CA ILE A 44 -8.48 2.29 -18.51
C ILE A 44 -8.56 3.11 -19.80
N GLU A 45 -8.28 4.41 -19.73
CA GLU A 45 -8.32 5.33 -20.88
C GLU A 45 -7.30 4.92 -21.96
N TYR A 46 -6.10 4.48 -21.55
CA TYR A 46 -5.12 3.99 -22.50
C TYR A 46 -5.66 2.81 -23.32
N ALA A 47 -6.24 1.81 -22.66
CA ALA A 47 -6.81 0.65 -23.33
C ALA A 47 -7.97 1.05 -24.25
N LEU A 48 -8.88 1.89 -23.77
CA LEU A 48 -10.02 2.36 -24.56
C LEU A 48 -9.59 3.17 -25.79
N ASN A 49 -8.59 4.04 -25.63
CA ASN A 49 -8.05 4.86 -26.74
C ASN A 49 -7.29 4.03 -27.76
N GLN A 50 -6.82 2.83 -27.40
CA GLN A 50 -6.25 1.85 -28.33
C GLN A 50 -7.31 1.03 -29.07
N GLY A 51 -8.61 1.31 -28.84
CA GLY A 51 -9.70 0.55 -29.44
C GLY A 51 -9.95 -0.80 -28.78
N ALA A 52 -9.48 -1.02 -27.57
CA ALA A 52 -9.77 -2.24 -26.82
C ALA A 52 -11.21 -2.27 -26.31
N LYS A 53 -11.70 -3.48 -26.07
CA LYS A 53 -12.90 -3.76 -25.28
C LYS A 53 -12.44 -4.05 -23.86
N VAL A 54 -12.83 -3.23 -22.88
CA VAL A 54 -12.36 -3.35 -21.50
C VAL A 54 -13.40 -4.06 -20.64
N VAL A 55 -13.00 -5.12 -19.97
CA VAL A 55 -13.76 -5.80 -18.92
C VAL A 55 -13.05 -5.54 -17.60
N ALA A 56 -13.56 -4.59 -16.82
CA ALA A 56 -13.02 -4.21 -15.54
C ALA A 56 -13.67 -5.00 -14.40
N PHE A 57 -12.91 -5.37 -13.39
CA PHE A 57 -13.39 -6.07 -12.22
C PHE A 57 -12.55 -5.78 -10.99
N SER A 58 -13.18 -5.91 -9.84
CA SER A 58 -12.58 -5.62 -8.55
C SER A 58 -13.29 -6.38 -7.44
N HIS A 59 -12.64 -6.48 -6.29
CA HIS A 59 -13.32 -6.78 -5.05
C HIS A 59 -13.84 -5.50 -4.38
N LEU A 60 -14.80 -5.65 -3.49
CA LEU A 60 -15.30 -4.59 -2.61
C LEU A 60 -15.60 -5.18 -1.23
N GLY A 61 -14.83 -4.76 -0.24
CA GLY A 61 -14.95 -5.25 1.13
C GLY A 61 -14.69 -6.76 1.27
N ARG A 62 -15.19 -7.32 2.34
CA ARG A 62 -15.18 -8.77 2.59
C ARG A 62 -16.59 -9.31 2.46
N VAL A 63 -16.75 -10.41 1.75
CA VAL A 63 -18.01 -11.12 1.56
C VAL A 63 -17.83 -12.51 2.15
N LYS A 64 -18.55 -12.82 3.22
CA LYS A 64 -18.47 -14.10 3.95
C LYS A 64 -19.71 -14.93 3.77
N GLU A 65 -20.85 -14.29 3.61
CA GLU A 65 -22.17 -14.91 3.51
C GLU A 65 -23.04 -14.18 2.49
N GLU A 66 -24.13 -14.80 2.09
CA GLU A 66 -25.03 -14.27 1.06
C GLU A 66 -25.58 -12.87 1.41
N ALA A 67 -25.89 -12.63 2.69
CA ALA A 67 -26.41 -11.35 3.16
C ALA A 67 -25.42 -10.17 2.93
N ASP A 68 -24.13 -10.43 2.89
CA ASP A 68 -23.11 -9.39 2.65
C ASP A 68 -23.20 -8.78 1.25
N LYS A 69 -23.69 -9.52 0.27
CA LYS A 69 -23.74 -9.10 -1.14
C LYS A 69 -24.54 -7.83 -1.35
N ALA A 70 -25.63 -7.65 -0.62
CA ALA A 70 -26.52 -6.49 -0.75
C ALA A 70 -25.79 -5.15 -0.52
N SER A 71 -24.84 -5.10 0.43
CA SER A 71 -24.07 -3.90 0.77
C SER A 71 -22.72 -3.81 0.07
N LYS A 72 -22.35 -4.80 -0.74
CA LYS A 72 -21.03 -4.93 -1.38
C LYS A 72 -21.08 -5.02 -2.89
N SER A 73 -22.20 -4.61 -3.50
CA SER A 73 -22.32 -4.53 -4.96
C SER A 73 -21.42 -3.42 -5.53
N LEU A 74 -20.81 -3.68 -6.68
CA LEU A 74 -20.03 -2.70 -7.44
C LEU A 74 -20.91 -1.79 -8.31
N ALA A 75 -22.24 -1.94 -8.32
CA ALA A 75 -23.11 -1.10 -9.10
C ALA A 75 -22.88 0.42 -8.90
N PRO A 76 -22.77 0.94 -7.66
CA PRO A 76 -22.45 2.36 -7.46
C PRO A 76 -21.08 2.77 -7.99
N VAL A 77 -20.12 1.86 -7.97
CA VAL A 77 -18.77 2.09 -8.49
C VAL A 77 -18.78 2.19 -10.01
N ALA A 78 -19.56 1.34 -10.70
CA ALA A 78 -19.73 1.42 -12.14
C ALA A 78 -20.36 2.75 -12.59
N VAL A 79 -21.34 3.25 -11.84
CA VAL A 79 -21.95 4.57 -12.08
C VAL A 79 -20.89 5.68 -11.94
N ARG A 80 -20.10 5.64 -10.85
CA ARG A 80 -19.08 6.66 -10.63
C ARG A 80 -17.96 6.60 -11.68
N LEU A 81 -17.55 5.41 -12.08
CA LEU A 81 -16.59 5.24 -13.16
C LEU A 81 -17.11 5.82 -14.48
N SER A 82 -18.39 5.61 -14.79
CA SER A 82 -19.04 6.18 -15.98
C SER A 82 -18.99 7.70 -15.97
N GLU A 83 -19.30 8.32 -14.83
CA GLU A 83 -19.20 9.78 -14.67
C GLU A 83 -17.79 10.30 -14.91
N LEU A 84 -16.79 9.65 -14.30
CA LEU A 84 -15.39 10.06 -14.41
C LEU A 84 -14.80 9.86 -15.82
N LEU A 85 -15.23 8.82 -16.52
CA LEU A 85 -14.80 8.55 -17.92
C LEU A 85 -15.54 9.42 -18.93
N GLY A 86 -16.71 9.98 -18.57
CA GLY A 86 -17.57 10.68 -19.52
C GLY A 86 -18.14 9.76 -20.59
N LYS A 87 -18.24 8.45 -20.31
CA LYS A 87 -18.84 7.46 -21.22
C LYS A 87 -19.54 6.35 -20.43
N GLU A 88 -20.47 5.68 -21.05
CA GLU A 88 -21.19 4.58 -20.43
C GLU A 88 -20.26 3.45 -20.03
N VAL A 89 -20.38 3.01 -18.77
CA VAL A 89 -19.83 1.75 -18.27
C VAL A 89 -20.99 0.78 -18.09
N LYS A 90 -21.01 -0.27 -18.92
CA LYS A 90 -22.03 -1.33 -18.78
C LYS A 90 -21.78 -2.11 -17.52
N PHE A 91 -22.79 -2.31 -16.69
CA PHE A 91 -22.67 -3.10 -15.47
C PHE A 91 -23.45 -4.41 -15.59
N VAL A 92 -22.78 -5.53 -15.31
CA VAL A 92 -23.39 -6.86 -15.27
C VAL A 92 -23.42 -7.33 -13.82
N PRO A 93 -24.62 -7.58 -13.25
CA PRO A 93 -24.78 -7.95 -11.83
C PRO A 93 -24.45 -9.42 -11.54
N GLU A 94 -23.54 -10.00 -12.30
CA GLU A 94 -23.12 -11.39 -12.24
C GLU A 94 -21.59 -11.48 -12.26
N THR A 95 -21.04 -12.53 -11.64
CA THR A 95 -19.60 -12.82 -11.70
C THR A 95 -19.25 -13.89 -12.74
N ARG A 96 -20.24 -14.61 -13.23
CA ARG A 96 -20.16 -15.66 -14.27
C ARG A 96 -21.52 -15.88 -14.91
N GLY A 97 -21.50 -16.58 -16.03
CA GLY A 97 -22.68 -17.12 -16.68
C GLY A 97 -23.03 -16.46 -17.99
N ALA A 98 -24.15 -16.87 -18.55
CA ALA A 98 -24.56 -16.51 -19.91
C ALA A 98 -24.77 -15.00 -20.12
N GLU A 99 -25.28 -14.30 -19.10
CA GLU A 99 -25.50 -12.86 -19.16
C GLU A 99 -24.18 -12.11 -19.30
N LEU A 100 -23.17 -12.45 -18.46
CA LEU A 100 -21.85 -11.85 -18.53
C LEU A 100 -21.17 -12.16 -19.87
N GLU A 101 -21.20 -13.40 -20.32
CA GLU A 101 -20.60 -13.81 -21.58
C GLU A 101 -21.23 -13.10 -22.77
N ALA A 102 -22.56 -12.99 -22.80
CA ALA A 102 -23.29 -12.27 -23.85
C ALA A 102 -22.95 -10.76 -23.84
N ALA A 103 -22.87 -10.15 -22.66
CA ALA A 103 -22.52 -8.75 -22.52
C ALA A 103 -21.08 -8.46 -23.01
N ILE A 104 -20.12 -9.32 -22.68
CA ILE A 104 -18.73 -9.21 -23.15
C ILE A 104 -18.68 -9.36 -24.68
N LYS A 105 -19.35 -10.36 -25.21
CA LYS A 105 -19.41 -10.63 -26.66
C LYS A 105 -20.03 -9.46 -27.43
N GLY A 106 -20.96 -8.75 -26.81
CA GLY A 106 -21.65 -7.59 -27.40
C GLY A 106 -20.85 -6.28 -27.34
N LEU A 107 -19.70 -6.23 -26.65
CA LEU A 107 -18.88 -5.03 -26.57
C LEU A 107 -18.31 -4.65 -27.94
N LYS A 108 -18.34 -3.36 -28.22
CA LYS A 108 -17.67 -2.75 -29.38
C LYS A 108 -16.30 -2.20 -28.98
N ASP A 109 -15.45 -1.95 -29.96
CA ASP A 109 -14.14 -1.34 -29.76
C ASP A 109 -14.29 0.01 -29.03
N GLY A 110 -13.53 0.21 -27.99
CA GLY A 110 -13.57 1.39 -27.14
C GLY A 110 -14.69 1.41 -26.09
N GLU A 111 -15.45 0.35 -25.95
CA GLU A 111 -16.45 0.20 -24.89
C GLU A 111 -15.88 -0.50 -23.65
N ILE A 112 -16.49 -0.23 -22.51
CA ILE A 112 -16.13 -0.80 -21.22
C ILE A 112 -17.33 -1.41 -20.52
N LEU A 113 -17.08 -2.55 -19.88
CA LEU A 113 -18.00 -3.28 -19.02
C LEU A 113 -17.36 -3.50 -17.67
N MET A 114 -18.15 -3.44 -16.61
CA MET A 114 -17.76 -3.90 -15.28
C MET A 114 -18.71 -5.01 -14.82
N PHE A 115 -18.19 -6.08 -14.26
CA PHE A 115 -19.01 -7.10 -13.64
C PHE A 115 -18.96 -7.03 -12.10
N GLU A 116 -19.77 -7.82 -11.44
CA GLU A 116 -20.01 -7.76 -10.02
C GLU A 116 -18.77 -8.14 -9.18
N ASN A 117 -18.78 -7.77 -7.90
CA ASN A 117 -17.73 -7.98 -6.93
C ASN A 117 -17.16 -9.40 -6.97
N THR A 118 -15.87 -9.53 -7.28
CA THR A 118 -15.20 -10.82 -7.42
C THR A 118 -15.31 -11.69 -6.16
N ARG A 119 -15.43 -11.08 -4.98
CA ARG A 119 -15.60 -11.79 -3.70
C ARG A 119 -17.00 -12.34 -3.48
N PHE A 120 -17.94 -12.10 -4.37
CA PHE A 120 -19.21 -12.86 -4.34
C PHE A 120 -18.97 -14.35 -4.55
N GLU A 121 -17.87 -14.72 -5.20
CA GLU A 121 -17.39 -16.09 -5.34
C GLU A 121 -16.78 -16.69 -4.05
N ASP A 122 -16.64 -15.88 -2.98
CA ASP A 122 -16.10 -16.33 -1.70
C ASP A 122 -17.18 -16.92 -0.77
N VAL A 123 -18.44 -16.69 -1.04
CA VAL A 123 -19.55 -17.23 -0.22
C VAL A 123 -19.52 -18.75 -0.20
N ASP A 124 -19.26 -19.36 -1.34
CA ASP A 124 -19.14 -20.81 -1.45
C ASP A 124 -17.69 -21.23 -1.70
N GLY A 125 -17.00 -21.65 -0.63
CA GLY A 125 -15.68 -22.22 -0.69
C GLY A 125 -14.52 -21.23 -0.87
N LYS A 126 -14.75 -19.91 -0.81
CA LYS A 126 -13.75 -18.87 -0.97
C LYS A 126 -13.00 -18.96 -2.30
N LYS A 127 -13.72 -19.17 -3.39
CA LYS A 127 -13.13 -19.45 -4.72
C LYS A 127 -12.24 -18.32 -5.24
N GLU A 128 -12.64 -17.07 -5.06
CA GLU A 128 -11.80 -15.91 -5.39
C GLU A 128 -10.53 -15.89 -4.51
N SER A 129 -10.70 -15.85 -3.19
CA SER A 129 -9.60 -15.67 -2.24
C SER A 129 -8.63 -16.85 -2.15
N LYS A 130 -9.06 -18.04 -2.54
CA LYS A 130 -8.22 -19.26 -2.59
C LYS A 130 -7.68 -19.58 -3.98
N ASN A 131 -7.90 -18.69 -4.94
CA ASN A 131 -7.46 -18.92 -6.32
C ASN A 131 -7.97 -20.25 -6.89
N ASP A 132 -9.28 -20.47 -6.84
CA ASP A 132 -9.92 -21.67 -7.35
C ASP A 132 -9.55 -21.89 -8.84
N PRO A 133 -9.02 -23.06 -9.21
CA PRO A 133 -8.51 -23.30 -10.57
C PRO A 133 -9.59 -23.22 -11.67
N GLU A 134 -10.81 -23.65 -11.37
CA GLU A 134 -11.91 -23.61 -12.34
C GLU A 134 -12.40 -22.17 -12.56
N LEU A 135 -12.56 -21.40 -11.47
CA LEU A 135 -12.92 -20.00 -11.54
C LEU A 135 -11.86 -19.19 -12.30
N ALA A 136 -10.58 -19.41 -11.98
CA ALA A 136 -9.46 -18.75 -12.64
C ALA A 136 -9.43 -19.02 -14.15
N LYS A 137 -9.59 -20.27 -14.54
CA LYS A 137 -9.64 -20.70 -15.94
C LYS A 137 -10.86 -20.12 -16.68
N TYR A 138 -12.01 -20.10 -16.01
CA TYR A 138 -13.23 -19.52 -16.56
C TYR A 138 -13.06 -18.01 -16.83
N TRP A 139 -12.62 -17.25 -15.83
CA TRP A 139 -12.41 -15.81 -16.03
C TRP A 139 -11.36 -15.50 -17.08
N ALA A 140 -10.27 -16.26 -17.12
CA ALA A 140 -9.25 -16.10 -18.17
C ALA A 140 -9.81 -16.35 -19.58
N SER A 141 -10.81 -17.22 -19.73
CA SER A 141 -11.45 -17.50 -21.01
C SER A 141 -12.31 -16.35 -21.57
N LEU A 142 -12.62 -15.35 -20.74
CA LEU A 142 -13.49 -14.23 -21.11
C LEU A 142 -12.79 -13.14 -21.93
N GLY A 143 -11.46 -13.18 -22.05
CA GLY A 143 -10.71 -12.16 -22.78
C GLY A 143 -9.45 -12.66 -23.47
N ASP A 144 -8.79 -11.75 -24.17
CA ASP A 144 -7.60 -12.05 -24.96
C ASP A 144 -6.31 -11.76 -24.22
N VAL A 145 -6.31 -10.70 -23.40
CA VAL A 145 -5.17 -10.25 -22.59
C VAL A 145 -5.62 -9.83 -21.20
N TYR A 146 -4.70 -9.86 -20.27
CA TYR A 146 -4.94 -9.50 -18.87
C TYR A 146 -4.03 -8.36 -18.43
N VAL A 147 -4.60 -7.40 -17.71
CA VAL A 147 -3.87 -6.28 -17.11
C VAL A 147 -4.17 -6.23 -15.62
N ASN A 148 -3.13 -6.27 -14.79
CA ASN A 148 -3.24 -6.05 -13.34
C ASN A 148 -2.89 -4.60 -13.00
N ASP A 149 -3.88 -3.83 -12.57
CA ASP A 149 -3.69 -2.46 -12.09
C ASP A 149 -4.10 -2.31 -10.61
N ALA A 150 -4.08 -3.40 -9.87
CA ALA A 150 -4.47 -3.50 -8.47
C ALA A 150 -3.28 -3.87 -7.58
N PHE A 151 -2.38 -2.92 -7.33
CA PHE A 151 -1.20 -3.17 -6.50
C PHE A 151 -1.55 -3.57 -5.07
N GLY A 152 -2.58 -2.96 -4.47
CA GLY A 152 -3.00 -3.25 -3.10
C GLY A 152 -3.38 -4.70 -2.82
N THR A 153 -3.70 -5.47 -3.85
CA THR A 153 -4.02 -6.92 -3.76
C THR A 153 -2.92 -7.83 -4.28
N ALA A 154 -1.82 -7.26 -4.78
CA ALA A 154 -0.76 -8.02 -5.45
C ALA A 154 0.00 -8.98 -4.53
N HIS A 155 -0.07 -8.77 -3.21
CA HIS A 155 0.54 -9.65 -2.20
C HIS A 155 -0.26 -10.95 -1.96
N ARG A 156 -1.43 -11.08 -2.56
CA ARG A 156 -2.31 -12.25 -2.42
C ARG A 156 -2.48 -12.96 -3.75
N ALA A 157 -2.52 -14.29 -3.71
CA ALA A 157 -2.85 -15.11 -4.87
C ALA A 157 -4.36 -15.34 -4.89
N HIS A 158 -5.08 -14.55 -5.70
CA HIS A 158 -6.52 -14.67 -5.92
C HIS A 158 -6.82 -15.18 -7.35
N ALA A 159 -8.03 -15.67 -7.58
CA ALA A 159 -8.44 -16.08 -8.92
C ALA A 159 -8.42 -14.90 -9.90
N SER A 160 -8.80 -13.70 -9.45
CA SER A 160 -8.87 -12.49 -10.29
C SER A 160 -7.50 -11.85 -10.61
N ASN A 161 -6.42 -12.29 -9.97
CA ASN A 161 -5.07 -11.82 -10.30
C ASN A 161 -4.17 -12.98 -10.76
N VAL A 162 -3.56 -13.74 -9.86
CA VAL A 162 -2.70 -14.88 -10.21
C VAL A 162 -3.43 -15.88 -11.09
N GLY A 163 -4.69 -16.17 -10.77
CA GLY A 163 -5.47 -17.17 -11.50
C GLY A 163 -5.65 -16.81 -12.97
N ILE A 164 -6.09 -15.61 -13.28
CA ILE A 164 -6.25 -15.16 -14.66
C ILE A 164 -4.89 -15.07 -15.36
N ALA A 165 -3.89 -14.43 -14.72
CA ALA A 165 -2.56 -14.28 -15.31
C ALA A 165 -1.93 -15.64 -15.71
N SER A 166 -2.13 -16.66 -14.88
CA SER A 166 -1.60 -18.01 -15.13
C SER A 166 -2.33 -18.78 -16.23
N ASN A 167 -3.55 -18.37 -16.61
CA ASN A 167 -4.39 -19.08 -17.58
C ASN A 167 -4.63 -18.32 -18.90
N ILE A 168 -4.25 -17.04 -18.99
CA ILE A 168 -4.49 -16.21 -20.18
C ILE A 168 -3.54 -16.53 -21.36
N GLY A 169 -2.52 -17.32 -21.14
CA GLY A 169 -1.49 -17.64 -22.11
C GLY A 169 -0.23 -16.80 -21.93
N GLU A 170 0.90 -17.41 -22.31
CA GLU A 170 2.20 -16.76 -22.19
C GLU A 170 2.26 -15.48 -23.05
N GLY A 171 2.82 -14.44 -22.47
CA GLY A 171 2.95 -13.14 -23.13
C GLY A 171 1.72 -12.26 -23.10
N ASN A 172 0.56 -12.76 -22.64
CA ASN A 172 -0.73 -12.05 -22.70
C ASN A 172 -1.13 -11.39 -21.37
N SER A 173 -0.23 -11.29 -20.40
CA SER A 173 -0.49 -10.59 -19.15
C SER A 173 0.52 -9.48 -18.90
N ALA A 174 0.07 -8.37 -18.32
CA ALA A 174 0.89 -7.19 -18.06
C ALA A 174 0.41 -6.41 -16.85
N SER A 175 1.27 -5.52 -16.35
CA SER A 175 0.90 -4.53 -15.35
C SER A 175 0.26 -3.30 -15.99
N GLY A 176 -0.70 -2.68 -15.28
CA GLY A 176 -1.18 -1.35 -15.60
C GLY A 176 -0.23 -0.27 -15.10
N PHE A 177 -0.52 0.99 -15.42
CA PHE A 177 0.36 2.11 -15.08
C PHE A 177 0.50 2.35 -13.58
N LEU A 178 -0.55 2.06 -12.80
CA LEU A 178 -0.51 2.21 -11.35
C LEU A 178 0.45 1.18 -10.74
N VAL A 179 0.37 -0.06 -11.15
CA VAL A 179 1.29 -1.13 -10.73
C VAL A 179 2.72 -0.84 -11.21
N ASP A 180 2.89 -0.37 -12.45
CA ASP A 180 4.20 0.04 -12.98
C ASP A 180 4.85 1.11 -12.12
N LYS A 181 4.08 2.10 -11.69
CA LYS A 181 4.56 3.18 -10.82
C LYS A 181 5.00 2.66 -9.46
N GLU A 182 4.23 1.76 -8.86
CA GLU A 182 4.57 1.13 -7.58
C GLU A 182 5.85 0.29 -7.69
N ILE A 183 5.98 -0.52 -8.73
CA ILE A 183 7.19 -1.32 -9.00
C ILE A 183 8.40 -0.40 -9.22
N LYS A 184 8.24 0.67 -9.99
CA LYS A 184 9.32 1.62 -10.26
C LYS A 184 9.83 2.28 -8.98
N PHE A 185 8.93 2.78 -8.14
CA PHE A 185 9.32 3.54 -6.95
C PHE A 185 9.71 2.63 -5.79
N ILE A 186 8.84 1.73 -5.36
CA ILE A 186 9.13 0.85 -4.21
C ILE A 186 10.20 -0.18 -4.59
N GLY A 187 10.02 -0.86 -5.72
CA GLY A 187 10.97 -1.84 -6.20
C GLY A 187 12.33 -1.23 -6.47
N GLY A 188 12.38 -0.10 -7.17
CA GLY A 188 13.63 0.62 -7.41
C GLY A 188 14.34 1.03 -6.13
N ALA A 189 13.60 1.51 -5.14
CA ALA A 189 14.16 1.92 -3.86
C ALA A 189 14.68 0.76 -2.99
N VAL A 190 14.06 -0.41 -3.09
CA VAL A 190 14.46 -1.60 -2.31
C VAL A 190 15.54 -2.40 -3.03
N ASP A 191 15.41 -2.60 -4.32
CA ASP A 191 16.26 -3.52 -5.08
C ASP A 191 17.49 -2.86 -5.70
N ASN A 192 17.39 -1.59 -6.09
CA ASN A 192 18.49 -0.84 -6.71
C ASN A 192 18.43 0.65 -6.39
N PRO A 193 18.58 1.04 -5.10
CA PRO A 193 18.46 2.43 -4.69
C PRO A 193 19.66 3.28 -5.14
N ASP A 194 19.40 4.55 -5.43
CA ASP A 194 20.43 5.57 -5.39
C ASP A 194 20.87 5.80 -3.94
N ARG A 195 22.18 5.78 -3.69
CA ARG A 195 22.71 5.84 -2.32
C ARG A 195 23.22 7.25 -1.96
N PRO A 196 23.12 7.63 -0.69
CA PRO A 196 22.66 6.87 0.48
C PRO A 196 21.15 6.58 0.48
N LEU A 197 20.78 5.34 0.86
CA LEU A 197 19.41 4.94 1.16
C LEU A 197 19.16 5.06 2.66
N VAL A 198 18.20 5.87 3.04
CA VAL A 198 17.74 5.99 4.43
C VAL A 198 16.31 5.49 4.55
N ALA A 199 16.08 4.53 5.42
CA ALA A 199 14.75 4.03 5.76
C ALA A 199 14.30 4.61 7.10
N ILE A 200 13.02 5.01 7.18
CA ILE A 200 12.38 5.51 8.40
C ILE A 200 11.21 4.60 8.70
N LEU A 201 11.26 3.95 9.85
CA LEU A 201 10.25 3.02 10.30
C LEU A 201 9.63 3.51 11.60
N GLY A 202 8.33 3.61 11.62
CA GLY A 202 7.53 3.96 12.79
C GLY A 202 6.39 2.97 13.00
N GLY A 203 5.50 3.30 13.92
CA GLY A 203 4.37 2.47 14.27
C GLY A 203 4.40 2.00 15.72
N ALA A 204 3.37 1.27 16.13
CA ALA A 204 3.17 0.93 17.54
C ALA A 204 4.02 -0.24 18.01
N LYS A 205 4.23 -1.26 17.18
CA LYS A 205 4.81 -2.55 17.61
C LYS A 205 5.99 -2.99 16.76
N VAL A 206 7.02 -3.49 17.42
CA VAL A 206 8.18 -4.13 16.78
C VAL A 206 7.76 -5.40 16.04
N SER A 207 6.89 -6.20 16.64
CA SER A 207 6.42 -7.47 16.07
C SER A 207 5.78 -7.33 14.69
N ASP A 208 5.14 -6.20 14.44
CA ASP A 208 4.50 -5.92 13.15
C ASP A 208 5.51 -5.51 12.05
N LYS A 209 6.76 -5.22 12.43
CA LYS A 209 7.79 -4.65 11.55
C LYS A 209 9.08 -5.47 11.48
N ILE A 210 9.17 -6.60 12.16
CA ILE A 210 10.41 -7.40 12.24
C ILE A 210 11.00 -7.66 10.85
N ALA A 211 10.20 -8.22 9.93
CA ALA A 211 10.67 -8.56 8.60
C ALA A 211 11.10 -7.34 7.78
N VAL A 212 10.40 -6.22 7.94
CA VAL A 212 10.77 -4.94 7.29
C VAL A 212 12.08 -4.41 7.85
N ILE A 213 12.23 -4.40 9.19
CA ILE A 213 13.46 -3.93 9.86
C ILE A 213 14.66 -4.75 9.40
N GLU A 214 14.55 -6.06 9.42
CA GLU A 214 15.62 -6.98 9.02
C GLU A 214 16.01 -6.77 7.55
N ASN A 215 15.05 -6.74 6.64
CA ASN A 215 15.33 -6.54 5.23
C ASN A 215 15.95 -5.17 4.94
N LEU A 216 15.45 -4.10 5.55
CA LEU A 216 15.96 -2.76 5.33
C LEU A 216 17.32 -2.52 6.03
N LEU A 217 17.61 -3.18 7.13
CA LEU A 217 18.95 -3.14 7.73
C LEU A 217 20.02 -3.77 6.83
N GLU A 218 19.65 -4.75 6.01
CA GLU A 218 20.58 -5.33 5.04
C GLU A 218 20.80 -4.38 3.85
N LYS A 219 19.76 -3.67 3.42
CA LYS A 219 19.76 -2.88 2.18
C LYS A 219 20.07 -1.41 2.36
N ALA A 220 19.65 -0.80 3.48
CA ALA A 220 19.80 0.62 3.72
C ALA A 220 21.17 0.98 4.31
N ASP A 221 21.59 2.22 4.09
CA ASP A 221 22.78 2.81 4.71
C ASP A 221 22.49 3.26 6.14
N LYS A 222 21.27 3.73 6.41
CA LYS A 222 20.75 4.07 7.73
C LYS A 222 19.29 3.64 7.85
N VAL A 223 18.90 3.22 9.05
CA VAL A 223 17.51 2.91 9.43
C VAL A 223 17.17 3.70 10.69
N ILE A 224 16.18 4.58 10.55
CA ILE A 224 15.66 5.39 11.65
C ILE A 224 14.42 4.69 12.21
N ILE A 225 14.37 4.54 13.53
CA ILE A 225 13.23 3.97 14.25
C ILE A 225 12.53 5.08 15.03
N GLY A 226 11.21 5.15 14.90
CA GLY A 226 10.35 6.06 15.66
C GLY A 226 9.03 5.41 16.05
N GLY A 227 8.10 6.20 16.56
CA GLY A 227 6.80 5.71 17.01
C GLY A 227 6.86 4.87 18.28
N GLY A 228 5.75 4.21 18.62
CA GLY A 228 5.61 3.41 19.84
C GLY A 228 6.60 2.27 19.95
N MET A 229 7.02 1.67 18.83
CA MET A 229 8.01 0.58 18.84
C MET A 229 9.38 1.03 19.35
N ALA A 230 9.70 2.33 19.30
CA ALA A 230 10.96 2.86 19.80
C ALA A 230 11.14 2.63 21.32
N TYR A 231 10.06 2.56 22.08
CA TYR A 231 10.15 2.34 23.53
C TYR A 231 10.63 0.92 23.88
N THR A 232 10.31 -0.07 23.07
CA THR A 232 10.89 -1.42 23.21
C THR A 232 12.41 -1.39 23.03
N PHE A 233 12.91 -0.62 22.04
CA PHE A 233 14.34 -0.40 21.85
C PHE A 233 14.97 0.40 22.99
N MET A 234 14.30 1.42 23.50
CA MET A 234 14.79 2.21 24.66
C MET A 234 14.93 1.33 25.89
N LYS A 235 13.97 0.45 26.15
CA LYS A 235 14.04 -0.52 27.24
C LYS A 235 15.21 -1.50 27.04
N ALA A 236 15.45 -1.95 25.82
CA ALA A 236 16.60 -2.77 25.47
C ALA A 236 17.94 -2.05 25.69
N GLN A 237 17.97 -0.73 25.62
CA GLN A 237 19.13 0.11 25.98
C GLN A 237 19.31 0.27 27.49
N GLY A 238 18.42 -0.29 28.33
CA GLY A 238 18.44 -0.16 29.77
C GLY A 238 17.79 1.13 30.31
N LYS A 239 17.02 1.85 29.47
CA LYS A 239 16.31 3.05 29.90
C LYS A 239 14.96 2.72 30.54
N GLU A 240 14.54 3.57 31.47
CA GLU A 240 13.18 3.55 32.02
C GLU A 240 12.20 4.18 31.02
N ILE A 241 11.10 3.51 30.76
CA ILE A 241 10.09 3.94 29.77
C ILE A 241 8.73 4.26 30.39
N GLY A 242 8.61 4.25 31.73
CA GLY A 242 7.34 4.50 32.42
C GLY A 242 6.26 3.51 32.02
N ILE A 243 5.07 4.06 31.72
CA ILE A 243 3.92 3.27 31.21
C ILE A 243 3.80 3.27 29.70
N SER A 244 4.88 3.64 28.98
CA SER A 244 4.93 3.64 27.53
C SER A 244 4.62 2.26 26.95
N LEU A 245 4.07 2.25 25.74
CA LEU A 245 3.85 1.02 24.98
C LEU A 245 5.16 0.22 24.84
N CYS A 246 5.14 -1.04 25.23
CA CYS A 246 6.31 -1.91 25.15
C CYS A 246 5.92 -3.37 24.95
N GLU A 247 6.62 -4.03 24.05
CA GLU A 247 6.55 -5.49 23.88
C GLU A 247 7.70 -6.13 24.66
N ASN A 248 7.42 -6.54 25.91
CA ASN A 248 8.45 -7.09 26.79
C ASN A 248 9.12 -8.36 26.24
N ASP A 249 8.38 -9.17 25.49
CA ASP A 249 8.88 -10.38 24.82
C ASP A 249 9.79 -10.07 23.62
N LYS A 250 9.86 -8.81 23.17
CA LYS A 250 10.70 -8.34 22.06
C LYS A 250 11.93 -7.55 22.51
N VAL A 251 12.09 -7.29 23.79
CA VAL A 251 13.23 -6.51 24.32
C VAL A 251 14.56 -7.17 23.99
N GLU A 252 14.68 -8.49 24.16
CA GLU A 252 15.91 -9.21 23.82
C GLU A 252 16.19 -9.18 22.31
N TYR A 253 15.17 -9.39 21.51
CA TYR A 253 15.28 -9.24 20.04
C TYR A 253 15.77 -7.84 19.65
N ALA A 254 15.21 -6.78 20.25
CA ALA A 254 15.65 -5.41 19.99
C ALA A 254 17.13 -5.20 20.38
N ARG A 255 17.59 -5.81 21.49
CA ARG A 255 18.99 -5.75 21.92
C ARG A 255 19.94 -6.43 20.92
N GLU A 256 19.58 -7.62 20.45
CA GLU A 256 20.33 -8.36 19.44
C GLU A 256 20.39 -7.59 18.12
N LEU A 257 19.26 -7.00 17.72
CA LEU A 257 19.15 -6.20 16.49
C LEU A 257 20.03 -4.95 16.55
N MET A 258 20.04 -4.23 17.67
CA MET A 258 20.92 -3.07 17.87
C MET A 258 22.40 -3.46 17.80
N ALA A 259 22.77 -4.58 18.40
CA ALA A 259 24.14 -5.08 18.36
C ALA A 259 24.57 -5.44 16.91
N LYS A 260 23.69 -6.09 16.16
CA LYS A 260 23.92 -6.45 14.75
C LYS A 260 23.99 -5.23 13.85
N ALA A 261 23.11 -4.27 14.05
CA ALA A 261 22.96 -3.10 13.19
C ALA A 261 24.05 -2.03 13.41
N GLY A 262 24.54 -1.91 14.64
CA GLY A 262 25.54 -0.89 14.98
C GLY A 262 25.10 0.52 14.57
N ASP A 263 25.96 1.26 13.91
CA ASP A 263 25.73 2.65 13.49
C ASP A 263 24.67 2.83 12.42
N LYS A 264 24.18 1.74 11.82
CA LYS A 264 23.07 1.83 10.86
C LYS A 264 21.76 2.20 11.53
N LEU A 265 21.54 1.77 12.77
CA LEU A 265 20.30 1.99 13.49
C LEU A 265 20.34 3.30 14.27
N VAL A 266 19.39 4.18 13.97
CA VAL A 266 19.26 5.49 14.62
C VAL A 266 17.96 5.51 15.42
N LEU A 267 18.08 5.71 16.73
CA LEU A 267 16.97 5.71 17.68
C LEU A 267 16.70 7.13 18.19
N PRO A 268 15.48 7.43 18.69
CA PRO A 268 15.20 8.68 19.37
C PRO A 268 16.07 8.87 20.61
N ILE A 269 16.45 10.12 20.88
CA ILE A 269 17.27 10.51 22.04
C ILE A 269 16.52 11.32 23.08
N ASP A 270 15.34 11.79 22.72
CA ASP A 270 14.39 12.45 23.61
C ASP A 270 12.95 12.13 23.21
N THR A 271 12.03 12.31 24.13
CA THR A 271 10.63 11.88 23.98
C THR A 271 9.69 12.94 24.53
N VAL A 272 8.61 13.24 23.83
CA VAL A 272 7.48 14.01 24.37
C VAL A 272 6.60 13.06 25.16
N VAL A 273 6.45 13.33 26.46
CA VAL A 273 5.76 12.47 27.42
C VAL A 273 4.59 13.17 28.06
N ALA A 274 3.58 12.40 28.43
CA ALA A 274 2.43 12.85 29.20
C ALA A 274 1.98 11.75 30.18
N LYS A 275 1.14 12.10 31.16
CA LYS A 275 0.58 11.12 32.11
C LYS A 275 -0.69 10.44 31.61
N GLU A 276 -1.29 10.98 30.56
CA GLU A 276 -2.54 10.52 30.00
C GLU A 276 -2.47 10.51 28.47
N PHE A 277 -3.09 9.52 27.85
CA PHE A 277 -3.26 9.44 26.40
C PHE A 277 -4.38 10.40 25.93
N SER A 278 -4.08 11.70 25.95
CA SER A 278 -5.01 12.76 25.58
C SER A 278 -4.26 13.94 24.96
N ASN A 279 -4.84 14.55 23.92
CA ASN A 279 -4.26 15.72 23.29
C ASN A 279 -4.09 16.90 24.27
N ASP A 280 -4.97 17.00 25.25
CA ASP A 280 -4.98 18.10 26.21
C ASP A 280 -4.13 17.83 27.48
N ALA A 281 -3.54 16.64 27.55
CA ALA A 281 -2.67 16.30 28.67
C ALA A 281 -1.43 17.20 28.72
N PRO A 282 -1.07 17.73 29.89
CA PRO A 282 0.20 18.43 30.07
C PRO A 282 1.36 17.54 29.64
N SER A 283 2.24 18.06 28.80
CA SER A 283 3.37 17.33 28.24
C SER A 283 4.69 18.02 28.55
N ARG A 284 5.76 17.23 28.59
CA ARG A 284 7.14 17.71 28.71
C ARG A 284 8.06 16.90 27.79
N VAL A 285 9.26 17.36 27.60
CA VAL A 285 10.30 16.60 26.89
C VAL A 285 11.18 15.85 27.92
N ALA A 286 11.23 14.54 27.79
CA ALA A 286 12.14 13.70 28.55
C ALA A 286 13.42 13.46 27.74
N ALA A 287 14.55 13.83 28.28
CA ALA A 287 15.87 13.70 27.62
C ALA A 287 16.58 12.37 27.99
N GLY A 288 15.84 11.32 28.22
CA GLY A 288 16.37 10.03 28.65
C GLY A 288 15.26 9.19 29.27
N ASP A 289 15.41 8.85 30.54
CA ASP A 289 14.42 8.06 31.26
C ASP A 289 13.06 8.77 31.34
N ILE A 290 11.99 7.98 31.19
CA ILE A 290 10.60 8.40 31.34
C ILE A 290 10.15 8.03 32.76
N GLN A 291 9.46 8.92 33.45
CA GLN A 291 8.99 8.67 34.81
C GLN A 291 7.96 7.54 34.87
N PRO A 292 7.81 6.86 36.03
CA PRO A 292 6.95 5.68 36.15
C PRO A 292 5.47 5.89 35.80
N ASP A 293 4.97 7.12 35.92
CA ASP A 293 3.59 7.51 35.66
C ASP A 293 3.39 8.27 34.33
N GLU A 294 4.42 8.25 33.48
CA GLU A 294 4.38 8.91 32.17
C GLU A 294 4.51 7.91 31.03
N GLU A 295 3.94 8.27 29.88
CA GLU A 295 4.09 7.54 28.61
C GLU A 295 4.64 8.44 27.52
N GLY A 296 5.41 7.87 26.62
CA GLY A 296 5.86 8.54 25.42
C GLY A 296 4.77 8.60 24.35
N LEU A 297 4.57 9.77 23.76
CA LEU A 297 3.53 10.01 22.74
C LEU A 297 4.09 10.58 21.43
N ASP A 298 5.33 11.10 21.45
CA ASP A 298 6.01 11.57 20.24
C ASP A 298 7.53 11.58 20.47
N ILE A 299 8.31 11.66 19.40
CA ILE A 299 9.73 11.96 19.49
C ILE A 299 9.95 13.42 19.89
N GLY A 300 11.01 13.69 20.64
CA GLY A 300 11.35 15.03 21.04
C GLY A 300 12.09 15.86 19.97
N PRO A 301 12.31 17.15 20.24
CA PRO A 301 12.94 18.05 19.26
C PRO A 301 14.39 17.69 18.94
N LYS A 302 15.15 17.14 19.89
CA LYS A 302 16.53 16.68 19.64
C LYS A 302 16.56 15.43 18.73
N SER A 303 15.54 14.58 18.86
CA SER A 303 15.37 13.42 17.97
C SER A 303 15.04 13.88 16.56
N VAL A 304 14.17 14.88 16.39
CA VAL A 304 13.86 15.46 15.08
C VAL A 304 15.14 16.01 14.41
N GLU A 305 15.97 16.75 15.15
CA GLU A 305 17.24 17.27 14.63
C GLU A 305 18.24 16.15 14.28
N LEU A 306 18.31 15.11 15.10
CA LEU A 306 19.11 13.93 14.81
C LEU A 306 18.67 13.23 13.52
N PHE A 307 17.37 13.05 13.34
CA PHE A 307 16.79 12.40 12.17
C PHE A 307 16.99 13.25 10.91
N LYS A 308 16.79 14.55 11.03
CA LYS A 308 17.06 15.51 9.98
C LYS A 308 18.53 15.44 9.51
N LYS A 309 19.47 15.45 10.46
CA LYS A 309 20.89 15.29 10.17
C LYS A 309 21.21 13.94 9.51
N THR A 310 20.56 12.87 9.96
CA THR A 310 20.72 11.54 9.35
C THR A 310 20.23 11.49 7.92
N LEU A 311 19.20 12.27 7.59
CA LEU A 311 18.64 12.38 6.23
C LEU A 311 19.46 13.27 5.29
N GLU A 312 20.35 14.10 5.81
CA GLU A 312 21.19 14.98 4.97
C GLU A 312 21.98 14.17 3.94
N GLY A 313 21.88 14.58 2.67
CA GLY A 313 22.57 13.92 1.56
C GLY A 313 21.96 12.61 1.08
N ALA A 314 20.87 12.14 1.69
CA ALA A 314 20.16 10.94 1.21
C ALA A 314 19.71 11.12 -0.25
N LYS A 315 19.85 10.05 -1.04
CA LYS A 315 19.38 9.99 -2.44
C LYS A 315 18.12 9.18 -2.60
N THR A 316 17.86 8.28 -1.69
CA THR A 316 16.62 7.52 -1.61
C THR A 316 16.16 7.50 -0.16
N VAL A 317 14.88 7.80 0.06
CA VAL A 317 14.23 7.73 1.37
C VAL A 317 12.98 6.87 1.27
N ILE A 318 12.86 5.90 2.16
CA ILE A 318 11.65 5.09 2.34
C ILE A 318 11.11 5.40 3.74
N TRP A 319 9.86 5.81 3.82
CA TRP A 319 9.19 6.07 5.09
C TRP A 319 7.96 5.18 5.27
N ASN A 320 7.90 4.45 6.37
CA ASN A 320 6.77 3.58 6.73
C ASN A 320 6.46 3.68 8.23
N GLY A 321 5.40 4.36 8.57
CA GLY A 321 4.90 4.55 9.94
C GLY A 321 5.24 5.90 10.57
N PRO A 322 4.30 6.50 11.32
CA PRO A 322 4.48 7.80 11.97
C PRO A 322 5.44 7.73 13.15
N MET A 323 5.94 8.91 13.57
CA MET A 323 6.92 9.05 14.65
C MET A 323 6.27 9.23 16.02
N GLY A 324 4.99 9.54 16.07
CA GLY A 324 4.22 9.74 17.29
C GLY A 324 2.72 9.61 17.02
N VAL A 325 1.91 10.01 18.00
CA VAL A 325 0.45 10.00 17.91
C VAL A 325 -0.01 11.25 17.13
N PHE A 326 0.28 11.26 15.84
CA PHE A 326 0.11 12.42 14.97
C PHE A 326 -1.35 12.90 14.81
N GLU A 327 -2.32 12.04 15.12
CA GLU A 327 -3.74 12.38 15.16
C GLU A 327 -4.06 13.41 16.26
N MET A 328 -3.19 13.50 17.24
CA MET A 328 -3.24 14.50 18.30
C MET A 328 -2.27 15.63 17.96
N PRO A 329 -2.74 16.88 17.67
CA PRO A 329 -1.87 17.97 17.25
C PRO A 329 -0.68 18.26 18.18
N ASN A 330 -0.85 18.08 19.50
CA ASN A 330 0.22 18.29 20.46
C ASN A 330 1.32 17.22 20.40
N PHE A 331 1.05 16.08 19.76
CA PHE A 331 1.98 14.96 19.59
C PHE A 331 2.27 14.66 18.11
N ALA A 332 2.05 15.62 17.22
CA ALA A 332 2.30 15.52 15.77
C ALA A 332 3.63 16.17 15.34
N LYS A 333 4.29 16.92 16.23
CA LYS A 333 5.49 17.70 15.88
C LYS A 333 6.65 16.85 15.37
N GLY A 334 6.82 15.65 15.92
CA GLY A 334 7.85 14.72 15.48
C GLY A 334 7.60 14.24 14.05
N THR A 335 6.38 13.84 13.73
CA THR A 335 5.96 13.43 12.39
C THR A 335 6.06 14.59 11.39
N ILE A 336 5.61 15.79 11.77
CA ILE A 336 5.75 17.00 10.94
C ILE A 336 7.22 17.28 10.65
N GLY A 337 8.09 17.25 11.68
CA GLY A 337 9.51 17.52 11.53
C GLY A 337 10.20 16.54 10.57
N VAL A 338 9.82 15.28 10.59
CA VAL A 338 10.31 14.27 9.63
C VAL A 338 9.77 14.54 8.23
N CYS A 339 8.47 14.86 8.07
CA CYS A 339 7.91 15.28 6.79
C CYS A 339 8.68 16.45 6.18
N GLU A 340 8.93 17.48 6.96
CA GLU A 340 9.68 18.68 6.52
C GLU A 340 11.12 18.34 6.12
N ALA A 341 11.79 17.51 6.91
CA ALA A 341 13.15 17.09 6.62
C ALA A 341 13.24 16.35 5.28
N ILE A 342 12.30 15.44 5.00
CA ILE A 342 12.24 14.71 3.73
C ILE A 342 11.87 15.65 2.59
N ALA A 343 10.87 16.51 2.79
CA ALA A 343 10.40 17.47 1.78
C ALA A 343 11.49 18.48 1.33
N ASN A 344 12.43 18.78 2.20
CA ASN A 344 13.52 19.70 1.92
C ASN A 344 14.76 19.04 1.26
N LEU A 345 14.78 17.73 1.10
CA LEU A 345 15.85 17.03 0.40
C LEU A 345 15.84 17.41 -1.08
N LYS A 346 17.03 17.64 -1.62
CA LYS A 346 17.22 17.99 -3.03
C LYS A 346 17.76 16.81 -3.83
N GLY A 347 17.09 16.51 -4.95
CA GLY A 347 17.52 15.43 -5.84
C GLY A 347 17.41 14.03 -5.22
N ALA A 348 16.53 13.85 -4.25
CA ALA A 348 16.25 12.55 -3.63
C ALA A 348 14.93 11.97 -4.13
N THR A 349 14.91 10.66 -4.29
CA THR A 349 13.65 9.90 -4.48
C THR A 349 13.08 9.58 -3.10
N THR A 350 11.89 10.10 -2.83
CA THR A 350 11.24 10.00 -1.51
C THR A 350 9.93 9.25 -1.63
N ILE A 351 9.80 8.16 -0.86
CA ILE A 351 8.70 7.22 -0.98
C ILE A 351 8.06 7.01 0.38
N ILE A 352 6.74 7.11 0.43
CA ILE A 352 5.95 6.70 1.57
C ILE A 352 5.30 5.35 1.25
N GLY A 353 5.54 4.36 2.12
CA GLY A 353 4.86 3.07 2.14
C GLY A 353 4.03 2.92 3.40
N GLY A 354 2.77 2.49 3.25
CA GLY A 354 1.87 2.24 4.38
C GLY A 354 0.83 3.33 4.61
N GLY A 355 -0.34 2.90 5.11
CA GLY A 355 -1.53 3.74 5.25
C GLY A 355 -1.37 4.91 6.21
N ASP A 356 -0.80 4.66 7.39
CA ASP A 356 -0.70 5.67 8.45
C ASP A 356 0.26 6.80 8.08
N SER A 357 1.43 6.49 7.51
CA SER A 357 2.37 7.50 7.05
C SER A 357 1.85 8.28 5.85
N ALA A 358 1.14 7.61 4.93
CA ALA A 358 0.46 8.29 3.83
C ALA A 358 -0.63 9.24 4.35
N THR A 359 -1.45 8.78 5.30
CA THR A 359 -2.46 9.61 5.96
C THR A 359 -1.83 10.81 6.66
N ALA A 360 -0.73 10.61 7.38
CA ALA A 360 0.00 11.69 8.03
C ALA A 360 0.49 12.73 7.02
N ALA A 361 1.17 12.31 5.97
CA ALA A 361 1.68 13.22 4.94
C ALA A 361 0.59 14.01 4.23
N ILE A 362 -0.53 13.36 3.91
CA ILE A 362 -1.68 14.00 3.24
C ILE A 362 -2.37 14.99 4.19
N SER A 363 -2.69 14.57 5.41
CA SER A 363 -3.40 15.42 6.39
C SER A 363 -2.59 16.62 6.85
N LEU A 364 -1.26 16.49 6.86
CA LEU A 364 -0.33 17.56 7.19
C LEU A 364 0.06 18.45 5.98
N GLY A 365 -0.47 18.18 4.79
CA GLY A 365 -0.27 19.01 3.60
C GLY A 365 1.06 18.77 2.87
N TYR A 366 1.72 17.64 3.09
CA TYR A 366 3.03 17.33 2.47
C TYR A 366 2.97 16.37 1.28
N ALA A 367 1.77 15.93 0.86
CA ALA A 367 1.61 14.92 -0.18
C ALA A 367 2.40 15.21 -1.48
N GLU A 368 2.32 16.45 -1.95
CA GLU A 368 2.98 16.89 -3.19
C GLU A 368 4.51 17.01 -3.08
N LYS A 369 5.06 16.87 -1.88
CA LYS A 369 6.50 16.96 -1.63
C LYS A 369 7.22 15.63 -1.74
N PHE A 370 6.48 14.54 -1.84
CA PHE A 370 7.03 13.20 -1.98
C PHE A 370 7.04 12.74 -3.43
N SER A 371 8.07 12.00 -3.83
CA SER A 371 8.15 11.43 -5.18
C SER A 371 7.05 10.41 -5.44
N HIS A 372 6.69 9.63 -4.42
CA HIS A 372 5.63 8.64 -4.49
C HIS A 372 5.02 8.35 -3.12
N ILE A 373 3.70 8.31 -3.08
CA ILE A 373 2.93 7.80 -1.94
C ILE A 373 2.25 6.52 -2.39
N SER A 374 2.67 5.39 -1.81
CA SER A 374 2.09 4.11 -2.17
C SER A 374 0.66 3.96 -1.67
N THR A 375 -0.20 3.48 -2.54
CA THR A 375 -1.58 3.11 -2.22
C THR A 375 -1.72 1.65 -1.82
N GLY A 376 -0.62 0.90 -1.82
CA GLY A 376 -0.60 -0.55 -1.74
C GLY A 376 -0.84 -1.15 -0.36
N GLY A 377 -0.80 -0.36 0.71
CA GLY A 377 -1.03 -0.88 2.07
C GLY A 377 -0.18 -2.12 2.40
N GLY A 378 -0.85 -3.27 2.57
CA GLY A 378 -0.17 -4.54 2.86
C GLY A 378 0.79 -5.01 1.78
N ALA A 379 0.49 -4.75 0.51
CA ALA A 379 1.39 -5.11 -0.58
C ALA A 379 2.70 -4.32 -0.53
N SER A 380 2.63 -3.02 -0.21
CA SER A 380 3.82 -2.19 -0.02
C SER A 380 4.67 -2.71 1.14
N LEU A 381 4.03 -3.06 2.26
CA LEU A 381 4.71 -3.60 3.43
C LEU A 381 5.42 -4.91 3.09
N GLU A 382 4.74 -5.85 2.45
CA GLU A 382 5.33 -7.13 2.06
C GLU A 382 6.48 -6.97 1.04
N TYR A 383 6.39 -5.98 0.16
CA TYR A 383 7.51 -5.65 -0.73
C TYR A 383 8.72 -5.14 0.07
N LEU A 384 8.50 -4.27 1.04
CA LEU A 384 9.56 -3.79 1.94
C LEU A 384 10.17 -4.90 2.81
N GLU A 385 9.41 -5.96 3.08
CA GLU A 385 9.89 -7.19 3.73
C GLU A 385 10.78 -8.06 2.83
N GLY A 386 10.90 -7.72 1.55
CA GLY A 386 11.64 -8.51 0.56
C GLY A 386 10.87 -9.70 0.01
N LYS A 387 9.56 -9.75 0.21
CA LYS A 387 8.71 -10.82 -0.30
C LYS A 387 8.38 -10.63 -1.78
N VAL A 388 8.28 -11.73 -2.49
CA VAL A 388 7.74 -11.75 -3.84
C VAL A 388 6.24 -11.53 -3.78
N LEU A 389 5.72 -10.59 -4.59
CA LEU A 389 4.28 -10.34 -4.69
C LEU A 389 3.69 -11.23 -5.80
N PRO A 390 2.87 -12.23 -5.46
CA PRO A 390 2.39 -13.21 -6.44
C PRO A 390 1.57 -12.60 -7.57
N GLY A 391 0.79 -11.54 -7.29
CA GLY A 391 0.01 -10.83 -8.31
C GLY A 391 0.84 -10.08 -9.35
N ILE A 392 2.11 -9.78 -9.04
CA ILE A 392 3.06 -9.21 -9.98
C ILE A 392 3.91 -10.32 -10.62
N ASP A 393 4.36 -11.27 -9.80
CA ASP A 393 5.25 -12.35 -10.26
C ASP A 393 4.59 -13.22 -11.34
N SER A 394 3.28 -13.41 -11.27
CA SER A 394 2.49 -14.15 -12.27
C SER A 394 2.35 -13.48 -13.63
N LEU A 395 2.68 -12.18 -13.74
CA LEU A 395 2.62 -11.46 -15.01
C LEU A 395 3.75 -11.89 -15.96
N SER A 396 3.50 -11.72 -17.25
CA SER A 396 4.46 -12.09 -18.30
C SER A 396 5.74 -11.24 -18.22
N ASN A 397 6.86 -11.84 -18.53
CA ASN A 397 8.14 -11.16 -18.66
C ASN A 397 8.28 -10.49 -20.05
N LYS A 398 9.09 -9.42 -20.12
CA LYS A 398 9.51 -8.82 -21.39
C LYS A 398 10.45 -9.75 -22.15
#